data_8cd8c4bf6422f45113a76ade9145325c
#
_entry.id   8cd8c4bf6422f45113a76ade9145325c
#
_cell.length_a   1.000
_cell.length_b   1.000
_cell.length_c   1.000
_cell.angle_alpha   90.00
_cell.angle_beta   90.00
_cell.angle_gamma   90.00
#
_symmetry.space_group_name_H-M   'P 1'
#
loop_
_entity.id
_entity.type
_entity.pdbx_description
1 polymer ?
#
loop_
_entity_poly.entity_id
_entity_poly.type
_entity_poly.pdbx_seq_one_letter_code
_entity_poly.pdbx_strand_id
1 'polypeptide(L)'
;VITRNFPPDVGGIQSLMEGLCKSLTKHGPVKVFADEYLNFENYDIDSSLNITRVKGFKIFRKFRKAFLVNECLGSNDVKGIFFDHWKSLEHVKSEYLNKFPTFCLIHSKEINHPLSSSLNFRMNKAFKKIKFIIANSKYTKDLAISTGLEVNKIHIINPGTDYPVKIEKEESVKAKKIFGSGFPRIITVARLDRRKSHQNILMTIKNLIPTYPDIKYVCVGNGDEKNNLKNLRTQLGLEEQVVFLSEAEEKFKAALLNEANLFLMPSIIYKKSVEGFGISFIEAGSYGKGSIGGVAGGEADAIENGRTGYLCDGNDLNSIYETVLKFFQNDNYKILGLRAKDFTKKFKWETIIKQYLSLI
;
A
#
# COMPACT_ATOMS: atom_id res chain seq x y z
N VAL A 1 2.21 -14.67 -13.18
CA VAL A 1 2.50 -13.86 -11.98
C VAL A 1 2.95 -14.77 -10.84
N ILE A 2 4.02 -14.42 -10.15
CA ILE A 2 4.61 -15.22 -9.08
C ILE A 2 4.64 -14.35 -7.83
N THR A 3 3.85 -14.70 -6.81
CA THR A 3 3.68 -13.89 -5.61
C THR A 3 3.80 -14.70 -4.32
N ARG A 4 4.20 -14.02 -3.25
CA ARG A 4 4.20 -14.55 -1.88
C ARG A 4 3.00 -14.04 -1.08
N ASN A 5 2.49 -12.90 -1.48
CA ASN A 5 1.44 -12.18 -0.78
C ASN A 5 0.27 -11.97 -1.75
N PHE A 6 -0.82 -12.73 -1.54
CA PHE A 6 -2.00 -12.68 -2.40
C PHE A 6 -3.28 -12.87 -1.56
N PRO A 7 -4.42 -12.32 -1.99
CA PRO A 7 -5.68 -12.56 -1.29
C PRO A 7 -5.97 -14.07 -1.08
N PRO A 8 -6.69 -14.42 -0.02
CA PRO A 8 -7.47 -13.57 0.87
C PRO A 8 -6.68 -12.87 2.00
N ASP A 9 -5.35 -13.04 2.05
CA ASP A 9 -4.52 -12.25 2.96
C ASP A 9 -4.68 -10.74 2.65
N VAL A 10 -4.75 -9.90 3.70
CA VAL A 10 -5.08 -8.48 3.58
C VAL A 10 -3.83 -7.61 3.71
N GLY A 11 -3.62 -6.72 2.76
CA GLY A 11 -2.52 -5.75 2.81
C GLY A 11 -2.26 -5.07 1.45
N GLY A 12 -1.45 -4.02 1.47
CA GLY A 12 -1.18 -3.24 0.26
C GLY A 12 -0.52 -4.02 -0.88
N ILE A 13 0.37 -4.97 -0.55
CA ILE A 13 1.02 -5.83 -1.57
C ILE A 13 0.02 -6.82 -2.16
N GLN A 14 -0.86 -7.39 -1.33
CA GLN A 14 -1.90 -8.31 -1.75
C GLN A 14 -2.86 -7.63 -2.74
N SER A 15 -3.38 -6.46 -2.38
CA SER A 15 -4.25 -5.67 -3.26
C SER A 15 -3.54 -5.24 -4.55
N LEU A 16 -2.27 -4.85 -4.46
CA LEU A 16 -1.45 -4.50 -5.63
C LEU A 16 -1.32 -5.68 -6.59
N MET A 17 -0.98 -6.87 -6.08
CA MET A 17 -0.77 -8.05 -6.93
C MET A 17 -2.07 -8.56 -7.54
N GLU A 18 -3.17 -8.50 -6.80
CA GLU A 18 -4.51 -8.82 -7.31
C GLU A 18 -4.93 -7.87 -8.43
N GLY A 19 -4.83 -6.55 -8.18
CA GLY A 19 -5.19 -5.54 -9.17
C GLY A 19 -4.33 -5.62 -10.43
N LEU A 20 -3.01 -5.89 -10.28
CA LEU A 20 -2.12 -6.17 -11.41
C LEU A 20 -2.60 -7.40 -12.21
N CYS A 21 -2.91 -8.52 -11.54
CA CYS A 21 -3.40 -9.72 -12.19
C CYS A 21 -4.70 -9.46 -12.95
N LYS A 22 -5.70 -8.84 -12.30
CA LYS A 22 -6.98 -8.47 -12.91
C LYS A 22 -6.81 -7.53 -14.10
N SER A 23 -5.86 -6.60 -14.03
CA SER A 23 -5.58 -5.69 -15.15
C SER A 23 -4.90 -6.39 -16.31
N LEU A 24 -3.99 -7.31 -16.05
CA LEU A 24 -3.33 -8.12 -17.08
C LEU A 24 -4.28 -9.05 -17.80
N THR A 25 -5.36 -9.56 -17.16
CA THR A 25 -6.34 -10.45 -17.84
C THR A 25 -7.05 -9.77 -19.01
N LYS A 26 -7.13 -8.44 -19.00
CA LYS A 26 -7.67 -7.67 -20.14
C LYS A 26 -6.77 -7.71 -21.38
N HIS A 27 -5.53 -8.17 -21.24
CA HIS A 27 -4.51 -8.22 -22.30
C HIS A 27 -4.06 -9.64 -22.66
N GLY A 28 -4.58 -10.66 -21.98
CA GLY A 28 -4.32 -12.06 -22.24
C GLY A 28 -4.51 -12.95 -21.02
N PRO A 29 -4.39 -14.28 -21.18
CA PRO A 29 -4.51 -15.21 -20.06
C PRO A 29 -3.44 -14.96 -19.00
N VAL A 30 -3.82 -14.98 -17.73
CA VAL A 30 -2.93 -14.81 -16.59
C VAL A 30 -2.94 -16.02 -15.70
N LYS A 31 -1.78 -16.61 -15.44
CA LYS A 31 -1.58 -17.66 -14.45
C LYS A 31 -0.87 -17.10 -13.22
N VAL A 32 -1.43 -17.36 -12.04
CA VAL A 32 -0.90 -16.88 -10.77
C VAL A 32 -0.37 -18.06 -9.96
N PHE A 33 0.89 -17.96 -9.50
CA PHE A 33 1.49 -18.87 -8.54
C PHE A 33 1.62 -18.13 -7.21
N ALA A 34 0.73 -18.43 -6.26
CA ALA A 34 0.66 -17.75 -4.96
C ALA A 34 0.98 -18.72 -3.82
N ASP A 35 1.54 -18.19 -2.71
CA ASP A 35 1.65 -18.97 -1.49
C ASP A 35 0.25 -19.27 -0.93
N GLU A 36 0.11 -20.46 -0.33
CA GLU A 36 -1.10 -20.82 0.41
C GLU A 36 -1.30 -19.89 1.61
N TYR A 37 -2.54 -19.51 1.86
CA TYR A 37 -3.00 -18.73 3.01
C TYR A 37 -4.27 -19.36 3.59
N LEU A 38 -4.63 -19.03 4.83
CA LEU A 38 -5.86 -19.55 5.46
C LEU A 38 -7.10 -19.15 4.65
N ASN A 39 -8.02 -20.09 4.46
CA ASN A 39 -9.31 -19.90 3.77
C ASN A 39 -9.16 -19.42 2.30
N PHE A 40 -8.06 -19.79 1.63
CA PHE A 40 -7.83 -19.40 0.24
C PHE A 40 -8.84 -20.04 -0.73
N GLU A 41 -9.40 -21.19 -0.37
CA GLU A 41 -10.30 -21.97 -1.22
C GLU A 41 -11.53 -21.16 -1.63
N ASN A 42 -12.17 -20.48 -0.68
CA ASN A 42 -13.35 -19.65 -0.95
C ASN A 42 -13.00 -18.50 -1.90
N TYR A 43 -11.88 -17.83 -1.65
CA TYR A 43 -11.42 -16.75 -2.52
C TYR A 43 -11.11 -17.26 -3.94
N ASP A 44 -10.45 -18.42 -4.08
CA ASP A 44 -10.06 -18.97 -5.37
C ASP A 44 -11.29 -19.44 -6.19
N ILE A 45 -12.35 -19.93 -5.53
CA ILE A 45 -13.63 -20.30 -6.18
C ILE A 45 -14.32 -19.05 -6.76
N ASP A 46 -14.34 -17.95 -6.00
CA ASP A 46 -15.01 -16.71 -6.40
C ASP A 46 -14.17 -15.87 -7.38
N SER A 47 -12.89 -16.19 -7.50
CA SER A 47 -11.95 -15.43 -8.34
C SER A 47 -12.03 -15.85 -9.81
N SER A 48 -12.04 -14.87 -10.71
CA SER A 48 -11.89 -15.11 -12.16
C SER A 48 -10.45 -15.44 -12.59
N LEU A 49 -9.49 -15.46 -11.66
CA LEU A 49 -8.06 -15.67 -11.93
C LEU A 49 -7.71 -17.17 -11.90
N ASN A 50 -6.80 -17.59 -12.79
CA ASN A 50 -6.24 -18.94 -12.75
C ASN A 50 -5.12 -19.00 -11.70
N ILE A 51 -5.45 -19.46 -10.48
CA ILE A 51 -4.55 -19.44 -9.33
C ILE A 51 -4.07 -20.87 -9.01
N THR A 52 -2.76 -21.01 -8.88
CA THR A 52 -2.10 -22.22 -8.35
C THR A 52 -1.53 -21.89 -6.97
N ARG A 53 -2.11 -22.47 -5.91
CA ARG A 53 -1.61 -22.30 -4.53
C ARG A 53 -0.48 -23.26 -4.23
N VAL A 54 0.63 -22.70 -3.74
CA VAL A 54 1.81 -23.48 -3.37
C VAL A 54 1.76 -23.80 -1.88
N LYS A 55 1.45 -25.07 -1.57
CA LYS A 55 1.27 -25.60 -0.22
C LYS A 55 2.57 -26.00 0.45
N GLY A 56 2.52 -26.19 1.77
CA GLY A 56 3.54 -26.82 2.58
C GLY A 56 4.46 -25.86 3.33
N PHE A 57 5.48 -26.42 4.02
CA PHE A 57 6.36 -25.66 4.91
C PHE A 57 7.05 -24.51 4.19
N LYS A 58 7.05 -23.33 4.84
CA LYS A 58 7.55 -22.05 4.30
C LYS A 58 8.96 -22.13 3.72
N ILE A 59 9.85 -22.94 4.31
CA ILE A 59 11.25 -23.11 3.86
C ILE A 59 11.32 -23.78 2.49
N PHE A 60 10.48 -24.79 2.23
CA PHE A 60 10.46 -25.55 0.97
C PHE A 60 9.55 -24.94 -0.09
N ARG A 61 8.62 -24.06 0.30
CA ARG A 61 7.63 -23.47 -0.59
C ARG A 61 8.25 -22.72 -1.75
N LYS A 62 9.36 -22.01 -1.52
CA LYS A 62 10.09 -21.28 -2.57
C LYS A 62 10.64 -22.20 -3.68
N PHE A 63 11.14 -23.40 -3.31
CA PHE A 63 11.66 -24.39 -4.28
C PHE A 63 10.52 -25.02 -5.07
N ARG A 64 9.44 -25.41 -4.37
CA ARG A 64 8.24 -25.99 -5.01
C ARG A 64 7.60 -25.00 -5.96
N LYS A 65 7.49 -23.72 -5.57
CA LYS A 65 6.99 -22.66 -6.44
C LYS A 65 7.86 -22.52 -7.68
N ALA A 66 9.18 -22.44 -7.52
CA ALA A 66 10.11 -22.34 -8.64
C ALA A 66 10.01 -23.55 -9.59
N PHE A 67 9.83 -24.76 -9.06
CA PHE A 67 9.61 -25.96 -9.87
C PHE A 67 8.36 -25.81 -10.76
N LEU A 68 7.20 -25.50 -10.17
CA LEU A 68 5.95 -25.31 -10.91
C LEU A 68 6.03 -24.18 -11.95
N VAL A 69 6.73 -23.10 -11.62
CA VAL A 69 6.96 -21.98 -12.54
C VAL A 69 7.84 -22.42 -13.71
N ASN A 70 8.95 -23.13 -13.44
CA ASN A 70 9.84 -23.63 -14.48
C ASN A 70 9.13 -24.62 -15.44
N GLU A 71 8.28 -25.52 -14.92
CA GLU A 71 7.46 -26.40 -15.76
C GLU A 71 6.50 -25.60 -16.65
N CYS A 72 5.81 -24.62 -16.05
CA CYS A 72 4.90 -23.75 -16.79
C CYS A 72 5.62 -22.99 -17.92
N LEU A 73 6.79 -22.41 -17.62
CA LEU A 73 7.58 -21.63 -18.59
C LEU A 73 8.24 -22.51 -19.67
N GLY A 74 8.53 -23.77 -19.36
CA GLY A 74 9.05 -24.74 -20.32
C GLY A 74 8.01 -25.21 -21.34
N SER A 75 6.74 -25.20 -20.95
CA SER A 75 5.63 -25.70 -21.77
C SER A 75 4.82 -24.62 -22.48
N ASN A 76 5.07 -23.34 -22.16
CA ASN A 76 4.26 -22.23 -22.68
C ASN A 76 5.15 -21.08 -23.15
N ASP A 77 4.71 -20.40 -24.19
CA ASP A 77 5.24 -19.10 -24.58
C ASP A 77 4.46 -18.01 -23.83
N VAL A 78 5.20 -17.14 -23.11
CA VAL A 78 4.59 -16.11 -22.26
C VAL A 78 5.05 -14.72 -22.67
N LYS A 79 4.14 -13.73 -22.58
CA LYS A 79 4.44 -12.33 -22.92
C LYS A 79 5.21 -11.60 -21.82
N GLY A 80 5.10 -12.07 -20.57
CA GLY A 80 5.82 -11.45 -19.45
C GLY A 80 5.71 -12.25 -18.16
N ILE A 81 6.70 -12.09 -17.30
CA ILE A 81 6.79 -12.75 -16.00
C ILE A 81 6.86 -11.67 -14.92
N PHE A 82 6.00 -11.73 -13.89
CA PHE A 82 5.91 -10.72 -12.83
C PHE A 82 6.14 -11.35 -11.47
N PHE A 83 7.03 -10.76 -10.67
CA PHE A 83 7.34 -11.17 -9.31
C PHE A 83 7.04 -10.05 -8.32
N ASP A 84 6.48 -10.40 -7.15
CA ASP A 84 6.27 -9.47 -6.04
C ASP A 84 7.49 -9.31 -5.13
N HIS A 85 8.49 -10.18 -5.27
CA HIS A 85 9.63 -10.24 -4.36
C HIS A 85 10.83 -10.95 -4.97
N TRP A 86 12.04 -10.40 -4.77
CA TRP A 86 13.29 -10.94 -5.33
C TRP A 86 13.61 -12.39 -4.90
N LYS A 87 13.16 -12.83 -3.70
CA LYS A 87 13.34 -14.23 -3.26
C LYS A 87 12.59 -15.25 -4.12
N SER A 88 11.54 -14.80 -4.80
CA SER A 88 10.80 -15.66 -5.73
C SER A 88 11.55 -15.86 -7.04
N LEU A 89 12.51 -14.97 -7.37
CA LEU A 89 13.40 -15.10 -8.54
C LEU A 89 14.51 -16.13 -8.36
N GLU A 90 14.99 -16.33 -7.11
CA GLU A 90 16.27 -17.00 -6.83
C GLU A 90 16.39 -18.40 -7.49
N HIS A 91 15.30 -19.15 -7.53
CA HIS A 91 15.28 -20.54 -7.96
C HIS A 91 14.61 -20.76 -9.33
N VAL A 92 14.14 -19.70 -9.98
CA VAL A 92 13.67 -19.77 -11.35
C VAL A 92 14.89 -19.80 -12.29
N LYS A 93 14.84 -20.66 -13.31
CA LYS A 93 15.93 -20.87 -14.25
C LYS A 93 16.22 -19.59 -15.04
N SER A 94 17.49 -19.25 -15.16
CA SER A 94 17.92 -18.02 -15.84
C SER A 94 17.57 -18.00 -17.32
N GLU A 95 17.51 -19.17 -17.97
CA GLU A 95 17.12 -19.30 -19.37
C GLU A 95 15.72 -18.70 -19.65
N TYR A 96 14.74 -18.95 -18.76
CA TYR A 96 13.39 -18.38 -18.90
C TYR A 96 13.36 -16.89 -18.56
N LEU A 97 14.09 -16.46 -17.51
CA LEU A 97 14.15 -15.06 -17.10
C LEU A 97 14.82 -14.18 -18.15
N ASN A 98 15.71 -14.76 -18.97
CA ASN A 98 16.36 -14.08 -20.10
C ASN A 98 15.51 -14.11 -21.37
N LYS A 99 14.78 -15.23 -21.60
CA LYS A 99 13.93 -15.43 -22.78
C LYS A 99 12.73 -14.48 -22.77
N PHE A 100 12.07 -14.30 -21.60
CA PHE A 100 10.84 -13.55 -21.50
C PHE A 100 11.03 -12.21 -20.77
N PRO A 101 10.29 -11.14 -21.13
CA PRO A 101 10.26 -9.91 -20.34
C PRO A 101 9.91 -10.21 -18.88
N THR A 102 10.85 -9.93 -17.97
CA THR A 102 10.73 -10.32 -16.57
C THR A 102 10.78 -9.10 -15.67
N PHE A 103 9.76 -8.93 -14.85
CA PHE A 103 9.53 -7.83 -13.93
C PHE A 103 9.61 -8.30 -12.49
N CYS A 104 10.30 -7.56 -11.64
CA CYS A 104 10.22 -7.74 -10.20
C CYS A 104 9.86 -6.42 -9.51
N LEU A 105 8.72 -6.42 -8.84
CA LEU A 105 8.25 -5.29 -8.05
C LEU A 105 9.03 -5.21 -6.74
N ILE A 106 9.39 -3.98 -6.35
CA ILE A 106 10.07 -3.69 -5.09
C ILE A 106 9.30 -2.62 -4.31
N HIS A 107 9.27 -2.79 -2.96
CA HIS A 107 8.37 -2.04 -2.06
C HIS A 107 9.08 -1.31 -0.92
N SER A 108 10.39 -1.42 -0.78
CA SER A 108 11.31 -0.81 0.17
C SER A 108 11.92 -1.77 1.21
N LYS A 109 11.14 -2.34 2.14
CA LYS A 109 11.66 -3.13 3.27
C LYS A 109 12.49 -4.34 2.84
N GLU A 110 12.05 -5.05 1.81
CA GLU A 110 12.65 -6.31 1.33
C GLU A 110 13.96 -6.10 0.56
N ILE A 111 14.25 -4.86 0.17
CA ILE A 111 15.53 -4.51 -0.48
C ILE A 111 16.47 -3.74 0.45
N ASN A 112 16.01 -3.29 1.61
CA ASN A 112 16.79 -2.49 2.56
C ASN A 112 17.78 -3.37 3.35
N HIS A 113 18.84 -3.81 2.67
CA HIS A 113 19.90 -4.64 3.23
C HIS A 113 21.25 -3.91 3.14
N PRO A 114 22.08 -3.93 4.22
CA PRO A 114 23.42 -3.38 4.18
C PRO A 114 24.25 -4.01 3.05
N LEU A 115 25.06 -3.20 2.35
CA LEU A 115 25.88 -3.64 1.20
C LEU A 115 26.76 -4.85 1.55
N SER A 116 27.28 -4.92 2.76
CA SER A 116 28.14 -6.03 3.25
C SER A 116 27.37 -7.29 3.62
N SER A 117 26.02 -7.29 3.59
CA SER A 117 25.24 -8.44 4.06
C SER A 117 25.10 -9.53 2.99
N SER A 118 25.06 -10.78 3.43
CA SER A 118 24.80 -11.94 2.56
C SER A 118 23.43 -11.83 1.86
N LEU A 119 22.44 -11.18 2.49
CA LEU A 119 21.14 -10.93 1.89
C LEU A 119 21.24 -9.93 0.73
N ASN A 120 22.04 -8.87 0.86
CA ASN A 120 22.28 -7.92 -0.23
C ASN A 120 22.97 -8.61 -1.41
N PHE A 121 24.00 -9.40 -1.16
CA PHE A 121 24.70 -10.18 -2.21
C PHE A 121 23.70 -11.09 -2.96
N ARG A 122 22.88 -11.86 -2.24
CA ARG A 122 21.86 -12.75 -2.84
C ARG A 122 20.82 -11.96 -3.65
N MET A 123 20.37 -10.85 -3.13
CA MET A 123 19.41 -9.96 -3.78
C MET A 123 19.97 -9.42 -5.09
N ASN A 124 21.18 -8.86 -5.08
CA ASN A 124 21.86 -8.37 -6.28
C ASN A 124 22.06 -9.48 -7.31
N LYS A 125 22.46 -10.68 -6.87
CA LYS A 125 22.58 -11.85 -7.76
C LYS A 125 21.26 -12.24 -8.41
N ALA A 126 20.14 -12.14 -7.69
CA ALA A 126 18.80 -12.42 -8.23
C ALA A 126 18.39 -11.36 -9.27
N PHE A 127 18.60 -10.07 -8.96
CA PHE A 127 18.24 -8.98 -9.87
C PHE A 127 19.11 -8.89 -11.14
N LYS A 128 20.33 -9.43 -11.11
CA LYS A 128 21.16 -9.54 -12.34
C LYS A 128 20.51 -10.40 -13.43
N LYS A 129 19.64 -11.36 -13.03
CA LYS A 129 18.96 -12.29 -13.96
C LYS A 129 17.79 -11.67 -14.71
N ILE A 130 17.33 -10.48 -14.36
CA ILE A 130 16.12 -9.89 -14.93
C ILE A 130 16.39 -8.53 -15.57
N LYS A 131 15.47 -8.11 -16.44
CA LYS A 131 15.58 -6.87 -17.21
C LYS A 131 14.91 -5.69 -16.49
N PHE A 132 13.78 -5.89 -15.82
CA PHE A 132 12.98 -4.81 -15.27
C PHE A 132 12.79 -4.95 -13.75
N ILE A 133 13.26 -3.93 -13.01
CA ILE A 133 13.01 -3.76 -11.57
C ILE A 133 12.01 -2.62 -11.43
N ILE A 134 10.86 -2.89 -10.84
CA ILE A 134 9.78 -1.92 -10.74
C ILE A 134 9.71 -1.37 -9.32
N ALA A 135 10.15 -0.14 -9.14
CA ALA A 135 10.04 0.58 -7.88
C ALA A 135 8.65 1.24 -7.77
N ASN A 136 7.99 1.08 -6.63
CA ASN A 136 6.67 1.63 -6.39
C ASN A 136 6.67 3.16 -6.12
N SER A 137 7.85 3.78 -5.94
CA SER A 137 8.03 5.21 -5.73
C SER A 137 9.46 5.66 -6.05
N LYS A 138 9.66 6.97 -6.13
CA LYS A 138 11.00 7.56 -6.24
C LYS A 138 11.87 7.17 -5.05
N TYR A 139 11.34 7.24 -3.82
CA TYR A 139 12.05 6.80 -2.62
C TYR A 139 12.56 5.35 -2.74
N THR A 140 11.70 4.44 -3.18
CA THR A 140 12.08 3.02 -3.34
C THR A 140 13.12 2.83 -4.44
N LYS A 141 13.09 3.62 -5.52
CA LYS A 141 14.14 3.65 -6.54
C LYS A 141 15.47 4.10 -5.95
N ASP A 142 15.49 5.22 -5.22
CA ASP A 142 16.70 5.78 -4.62
C ASP A 142 17.30 4.79 -3.59
N LEU A 143 16.45 4.14 -2.78
CA LEU A 143 16.85 3.06 -1.89
C LEU A 143 17.45 1.86 -2.66
N ALA A 144 16.85 1.46 -3.77
CA ALA A 144 17.35 0.36 -4.59
C ALA A 144 18.76 0.66 -5.14
N ILE A 145 18.97 1.88 -5.61
CA ILE A 145 20.29 2.35 -6.08
C ILE A 145 21.31 2.31 -4.92
N SER A 146 20.96 2.78 -3.73
CA SER A 146 21.83 2.78 -2.56
C SER A 146 22.21 1.37 -2.08
N THR A 147 21.42 0.35 -2.42
CA THR A 147 21.71 -1.06 -2.12
C THR A 147 22.48 -1.78 -3.23
N GLY A 148 22.93 -1.04 -4.27
CA GLY A 148 23.80 -1.53 -5.34
C GLY A 148 23.05 -2.15 -6.53
N LEU A 149 21.75 -1.90 -6.69
CA LEU A 149 21.01 -2.35 -7.88
C LEU A 149 21.31 -1.46 -9.09
N GLU A 150 21.31 -2.06 -10.27
CA GLU A 150 21.64 -1.39 -11.54
C GLU A 150 20.56 -0.36 -11.91
N VAL A 151 20.94 0.92 -11.97
CA VAL A 151 20.02 2.06 -12.17
C VAL A 151 19.24 1.99 -13.49
N ASN A 152 19.86 1.48 -14.55
CA ASN A 152 19.26 1.35 -15.88
C ASN A 152 18.16 0.28 -15.96
N LYS A 153 18.08 -0.62 -14.97
CA LYS A 153 17.02 -1.62 -14.85
C LYS A 153 15.84 -1.15 -14.00
N ILE A 154 15.98 -0.01 -13.28
CA ILE A 154 14.97 0.43 -12.30
C ILE A 154 14.04 1.45 -12.93
N HIS A 155 12.78 1.05 -13.07
CA HIS A 155 11.68 1.87 -13.53
C HIS A 155 10.74 2.21 -12.35
N ILE A 156 10.21 3.43 -12.33
CA ILE A 156 9.19 3.80 -11.36
C ILE A 156 7.83 3.55 -12.01
N ILE A 157 7.07 2.63 -11.44
CA ILE A 157 5.65 2.45 -11.75
C ILE A 157 4.89 2.39 -10.43
N ASN A 158 4.15 3.45 -10.15
CA ASN A 158 3.39 3.55 -8.91
C ASN A 158 2.26 2.49 -8.88
N PRO A 159 1.81 2.07 -7.69
CA PRO A 159 0.69 1.16 -7.54
C PRO A 159 -0.59 1.66 -8.19
N GLY A 160 -1.29 0.78 -8.90
CA GLY A 160 -2.63 1.06 -9.41
C GLY A 160 -3.70 0.86 -8.34
N THR A 161 -4.88 1.44 -8.58
CA THR A 161 -6.07 1.27 -7.73
C THR A 161 -7.34 1.20 -8.57
N ASP A 162 -8.33 0.47 -8.06
CA ASP A 162 -9.70 0.42 -8.62
C ASP A 162 -10.64 1.47 -7.97
N TYR A 163 -10.13 2.26 -7.02
CA TYR A 163 -10.90 3.31 -6.37
C TYR A 163 -11.26 4.49 -7.32
N PRO A 164 -12.41 5.15 -7.16
CA PRO A 164 -13.41 4.92 -6.10
C PRO A 164 -14.26 3.68 -6.33
N VAL A 165 -14.55 2.95 -5.26
CA VAL A 165 -15.54 1.87 -5.22
C VAL A 165 -16.92 2.46 -5.02
N LYS A 166 -17.96 1.86 -5.62
CA LYS A 166 -19.34 2.28 -5.43
C LYS A 166 -19.76 2.08 -3.98
N ILE A 167 -20.30 3.13 -3.37
CA ILE A 167 -20.78 3.12 -2.00
C ILE A 167 -22.28 2.82 -1.99
N GLU A 168 -22.67 1.79 -1.25
CA GLU A 168 -24.07 1.45 -1.03
C GLU A 168 -24.68 2.35 0.06
N LYS A 169 -26.00 2.60 -0.01
CA LYS A 169 -26.71 3.49 0.92
C LYS A 169 -26.55 3.04 2.38
N GLU A 170 -26.62 1.75 2.62
CA GLU A 170 -26.46 1.16 3.96
C GLU A 170 -25.08 1.48 4.56
N GLU A 171 -24.01 1.30 3.79
CA GLU A 171 -22.64 1.57 4.23
C GLU A 171 -22.41 3.08 4.48
N SER A 172 -23.02 3.95 3.66
CA SER A 172 -23.00 5.39 3.90
C SER A 172 -23.68 5.77 5.21
N VAL A 173 -24.83 5.16 5.54
CA VAL A 173 -25.54 5.39 6.81
C VAL A 173 -24.70 4.93 8.00
N LYS A 174 -24.07 3.73 7.93
CA LYS A 174 -23.16 3.22 8.96
C LYS A 174 -21.98 4.17 9.19
N ALA A 175 -21.33 4.62 8.11
CA ALA A 175 -20.18 5.53 8.18
C ALA A 175 -20.58 6.89 8.81
N LYS A 176 -21.70 7.47 8.40
CA LYS A 176 -22.24 8.70 9.00
C LYS A 176 -22.50 8.55 10.48
N LYS A 177 -23.06 7.41 10.93
CA LYS A 177 -23.31 7.13 12.35
C LYS A 177 -22.03 7.12 13.18
N ILE A 178 -20.91 6.59 12.62
CA ILE A 178 -19.61 6.55 13.31
C ILE A 178 -19.03 7.95 13.50
N PHE A 179 -19.07 8.77 12.47
CA PHE A 179 -18.54 10.15 12.56
C PHE A 179 -19.51 11.11 13.30
N GLY A 180 -20.79 10.79 13.32
CA GLY A 180 -21.82 11.68 13.89
C GLY A 180 -21.86 13.05 13.20
N SER A 181 -22.12 14.09 13.99
CA SER A 181 -22.05 15.51 13.55
C SER A 181 -20.65 16.10 13.66
N GLY A 182 -19.65 15.30 14.09
CA GLY A 182 -18.31 15.79 14.38
C GLY A 182 -17.60 16.48 13.21
N PHE A 183 -16.78 17.46 13.56
CA PHE A 183 -15.89 18.15 12.62
C PHE A 183 -14.62 18.64 13.37
N PRO A 184 -13.44 18.51 12.74
CA PRO A 184 -13.16 17.77 11.51
C PRO A 184 -13.26 16.25 11.69
N ARG A 185 -13.57 15.54 10.60
CA ARG A 185 -13.60 14.09 10.52
C ARG A 185 -12.31 13.57 9.92
N ILE A 186 -11.49 12.94 10.73
CA ILE A 186 -10.16 12.46 10.36
C ILE A 186 -10.20 10.93 10.27
N ILE A 187 -9.52 10.36 9.29
CA ILE A 187 -9.42 8.91 9.13
C ILE A 187 -7.99 8.47 8.85
N THR A 188 -7.61 7.31 9.39
CA THR A 188 -6.45 6.53 8.96
C THR A 188 -6.90 5.13 8.62
N VAL A 189 -6.46 4.60 7.47
CA VAL A 189 -6.65 3.21 7.06
C VAL A 189 -5.28 2.58 6.89
N ALA A 190 -4.82 1.84 7.89
CA ALA A 190 -3.47 1.28 7.92
C ALA A 190 -3.33 0.18 8.96
N ARG A 191 -2.27 -0.63 8.82
CA ARG A 191 -1.86 -1.53 9.91
C ARG A 191 -1.50 -0.73 11.15
N LEU A 192 -1.88 -1.24 12.32
CA LEU A 192 -1.55 -0.64 13.60
C LEU A 192 -0.12 -1.05 14.00
N ASP A 193 0.87 -0.47 13.34
CA ASP A 193 2.28 -0.63 13.62
C ASP A 193 2.93 0.74 13.91
N ARG A 194 4.08 0.73 14.61
CA ARG A 194 4.78 1.96 15.05
C ARG A 194 5.15 2.88 13.90
N ARG A 195 5.45 2.31 12.75
CA ARG A 195 5.82 3.07 11.55
C ARG A 195 4.73 4.05 11.08
N LYS A 196 3.47 3.76 11.39
CA LYS A 196 2.32 4.60 10.98
C LYS A 196 2.05 5.79 11.89
N SER A 197 2.85 5.94 12.94
CA SER A 197 2.79 7.08 13.88
C SER A 197 1.42 7.32 14.54
N HIS A 198 0.62 6.24 14.71
CA HIS A 198 -0.71 6.33 15.35
C HIS A 198 -0.67 6.96 16.75
N GLN A 199 0.41 6.76 17.49
CA GLN A 199 0.62 7.34 18.82
C GLN A 199 0.63 8.87 18.76
N ASN A 200 1.40 9.43 17.82
CA ASN A 200 1.46 10.89 17.65
C ASN A 200 0.16 11.45 17.09
N ILE A 201 -0.57 10.67 16.26
CA ILE A 201 -1.93 11.07 15.83
C ILE A 201 -2.85 11.21 17.03
N LEU A 202 -2.89 10.24 17.97
CA LEU A 202 -3.74 10.33 19.16
C LEU A 202 -3.39 11.55 20.03
N MET A 203 -2.10 11.82 20.25
CA MET A 203 -1.66 13.00 20.96
C MET A 203 -2.04 14.31 20.23
N THR A 204 -1.92 14.32 18.91
CA THR A 204 -2.38 15.45 18.09
C THR A 204 -3.88 15.67 18.21
N ILE A 205 -4.69 14.61 18.17
CA ILE A 205 -6.15 14.71 18.36
C ILE A 205 -6.47 15.34 19.73
N LYS A 206 -5.76 14.91 20.80
CA LYS A 206 -5.92 15.52 22.13
C LYS A 206 -5.64 17.02 22.13
N ASN A 207 -4.56 17.44 21.49
CA ASN A 207 -4.15 18.85 21.41
C ASN A 207 -5.09 19.69 20.53
N LEU A 208 -5.81 19.07 19.60
CA LEU A 208 -6.75 19.76 18.71
C LEU A 208 -8.13 20.01 19.34
N ILE A 209 -8.49 19.34 20.44
CA ILE A 209 -9.82 19.50 21.09
C ILE A 209 -10.15 20.95 21.45
N PRO A 210 -9.22 21.78 22.00
CA PRO A 210 -9.55 23.18 22.30
C PRO A 210 -9.96 23.99 21.06
N THR A 211 -9.40 23.66 19.88
CA THR A 211 -9.73 24.33 18.61
C THR A 211 -10.91 23.68 17.90
N TYR A 212 -11.04 22.37 18.02
CA TYR A 212 -12.08 21.56 17.38
C TYR A 212 -12.76 20.62 18.42
N PRO A 213 -13.68 21.12 19.25
CA PRO A 213 -14.29 20.32 20.33
C PRO A 213 -14.99 19.05 19.84
N ASP A 214 -15.58 19.12 18.64
CA ASP A 214 -16.34 18.00 18.02
C ASP A 214 -15.49 17.13 17.07
N ILE A 215 -14.15 17.22 17.16
CA ILE A 215 -13.25 16.41 16.33
C ILE A 215 -13.56 14.91 16.44
N LYS A 216 -13.58 14.22 15.31
CA LYS A 216 -13.71 12.74 15.25
C LYS A 216 -12.56 12.12 14.47
N TYR A 217 -11.96 11.11 15.05
CA TYR A 217 -10.90 10.31 14.43
C TYR A 217 -11.31 8.85 14.35
N VAL A 218 -11.32 8.30 13.15
CA VAL A 218 -11.59 6.88 12.88
C VAL A 218 -10.30 6.21 12.42
N CYS A 219 -9.86 5.20 13.14
CA CYS A 219 -8.67 4.42 12.82
C CYS A 219 -9.10 3.01 12.40
N VAL A 220 -8.90 2.67 11.13
CA VAL A 220 -9.26 1.37 10.54
C VAL A 220 -8.02 0.53 10.35
N GLY A 221 -7.99 -0.64 10.98
CA GLY A 221 -6.92 -1.61 10.81
C GLY A 221 -6.63 -2.45 12.03
N ASN A 222 -5.72 -3.39 11.87
CA ASN A 222 -5.24 -4.29 12.91
C ASN A 222 -3.71 -4.31 12.94
N GLY A 223 -3.11 -4.75 14.04
CA GLY A 223 -1.65 -4.84 14.17
C GLY A 223 -1.20 -4.93 15.62
N ASP A 224 0.14 -5.05 15.80
CA ASP A 224 0.77 -5.32 17.09
C ASP A 224 0.56 -4.19 18.11
N GLU A 225 0.37 -2.95 17.65
CA GLU A 225 0.16 -1.78 18.52
C GLU A 225 -1.29 -1.58 18.98
N LYS A 226 -2.24 -2.44 18.56
CA LYS A 226 -3.68 -2.27 18.82
C LYS A 226 -4.01 -2.03 20.31
N ASN A 227 -3.48 -2.87 21.19
CA ASN A 227 -3.76 -2.76 22.62
C ASN A 227 -3.10 -1.52 23.23
N ASN A 228 -1.87 -1.21 22.82
CA ASN A 228 -1.14 -0.01 23.25
C ASN A 228 -1.90 1.26 22.88
N LEU A 229 -2.41 1.32 21.64
CA LEU A 229 -3.17 2.47 21.14
C LEU A 229 -4.53 2.62 21.83
N LYS A 230 -5.23 1.53 22.14
CA LYS A 230 -6.46 1.57 22.92
C LYS A 230 -6.22 2.07 24.34
N ASN A 231 -5.16 1.59 25.00
CA ASN A 231 -4.78 2.07 26.34
C ASN A 231 -4.42 3.55 26.31
N LEU A 232 -3.63 3.99 25.30
CA LEU A 232 -3.29 5.39 25.14
C LEU A 232 -4.52 6.28 24.92
N ARG A 233 -5.50 5.81 24.10
CA ARG A 233 -6.77 6.52 23.92
C ARG A 233 -7.45 6.78 25.28
N THR A 234 -7.55 5.74 26.13
CA THR A 234 -8.15 5.85 27.46
C THR A 234 -7.34 6.79 28.39
N GLN A 235 -6.01 6.68 28.40
CA GLN A 235 -5.15 7.56 29.18
C GLN A 235 -5.28 9.04 28.78
N LEU A 236 -5.57 9.31 27.51
CA LEU A 236 -5.77 10.66 26.97
C LEU A 236 -7.22 11.17 27.13
N GLY A 237 -8.16 10.31 27.56
CA GLY A 237 -9.59 10.63 27.65
C GLY A 237 -10.22 10.93 26.29
N LEU A 238 -9.95 10.07 25.29
CA LEU A 238 -10.35 10.27 23.90
C LEU A 238 -11.45 9.28 23.43
N GLU A 239 -12.18 8.67 24.35
CA GLU A 239 -13.19 7.64 24.04
C GLU A 239 -14.30 8.15 23.13
N GLU A 240 -14.67 9.42 23.29
CA GLU A 240 -15.71 10.06 22.47
C GLU A 240 -15.18 10.51 21.10
N GLN A 241 -13.91 10.92 21.01
CA GLN A 241 -13.31 11.45 19.79
C GLN A 241 -12.79 10.37 18.87
N VAL A 242 -12.33 9.22 19.42
CA VAL A 242 -11.55 8.22 18.68
C VAL A 242 -12.26 6.87 18.63
N VAL A 243 -12.46 6.37 17.41
CA VAL A 243 -13.03 5.05 17.14
C VAL A 243 -11.98 4.16 16.46
N PHE A 244 -11.73 2.97 17.02
CA PHE A 244 -10.93 1.93 16.40
C PHE A 244 -11.81 0.86 15.77
N LEU A 245 -11.64 0.64 14.47
CA LEU A 245 -12.24 -0.45 13.71
C LEU A 245 -11.15 -1.43 13.30
N SER A 246 -11.26 -2.69 13.75
CA SER A 246 -10.21 -3.69 13.47
C SER A 246 -10.16 -4.08 12.00
N GLU A 247 -11.33 -4.13 11.36
CA GLU A 247 -11.54 -4.50 9.97
C GLU A 247 -12.71 -3.70 9.41
N ALA A 248 -12.67 -3.43 8.14
CA ALA A 248 -13.78 -2.87 7.39
C ALA A 248 -13.78 -3.52 6.00
N GLU A 249 -14.92 -4.08 5.63
CA GLU A 249 -15.13 -4.56 4.26
C GLU A 249 -14.91 -3.42 3.27
N GLU A 250 -14.56 -3.75 2.04
CA GLU A 250 -14.16 -2.79 1.02
C GLU A 250 -15.18 -1.65 0.82
N LYS A 251 -16.47 -1.99 0.74
CA LYS A 251 -17.55 -1.01 0.57
C LYS A 251 -17.73 -0.11 1.79
N PHE A 252 -17.56 -0.66 2.99
CA PHE A 252 -17.62 0.10 4.23
C PHE A 252 -16.42 1.00 4.41
N LYS A 253 -15.21 0.50 4.10
CA LYS A 253 -13.99 1.31 4.03
C LYS A 253 -14.16 2.50 3.08
N ALA A 254 -14.72 2.25 1.90
CA ALA A 254 -15.04 3.29 0.92
C ALA A 254 -15.99 4.36 1.49
N ALA A 255 -17.04 3.94 2.19
CA ALA A 255 -18.00 4.86 2.83
C ALA A 255 -17.33 5.70 3.93
N LEU A 256 -16.47 5.10 4.76
CA LEU A 256 -15.72 5.81 5.79
C LEU A 256 -14.77 6.86 5.17
N LEU A 257 -14.04 6.48 4.12
CA LEU A 257 -13.18 7.42 3.39
C LEU A 257 -14.00 8.58 2.80
N ASN A 258 -15.17 8.29 2.24
CA ASN A 258 -16.04 9.32 1.66
C ASN A 258 -16.63 10.27 2.71
N GLU A 259 -16.87 9.86 3.94
CA GLU A 259 -17.40 10.70 5.01
C GLU A 259 -16.31 11.54 5.72
N ALA A 260 -15.04 11.18 5.60
CA ALA A 260 -13.94 11.91 6.20
C ALA A 260 -13.69 13.27 5.52
N ASN A 261 -13.02 14.18 6.23
CA ASN A 261 -12.51 15.45 5.70
C ASN A 261 -11.00 15.38 5.41
N LEU A 262 -10.26 14.57 6.18
CA LEU A 262 -8.81 14.42 6.11
C LEU A 262 -8.42 12.96 6.23
N PHE A 263 -7.53 12.49 5.36
CA PHE A 263 -6.79 11.25 5.55
C PHE A 263 -5.44 11.57 6.19
N LEU A 264 -5.18 11.06 7.40
CA LEU A 264 -3.99 11.37 8.20
C LEU A 264 -3.17 10.11 8.46
N MET A 265 -1.96 10.02 7.92
CA MET A 265 -1.04 8.92 8.15
C MET A 265 0.42 9.38 8.00
N PRO A 266 0.95 10.17 8.94
CA PRO A 266 2.30 10.72 8.88
C PRO A 266 3.33 9.64 9.24
N SER A 267 3.59 8.72 8.31
CA SER A 267 4.47 7.57 8.58
C SER A 267 5.91 8.00 8.85
N ILE A 268 6.58 7.21 9.67
CA ILE A 268 7.98 7.41 10.08
C ILE A 268 8.85 6.23 9.63
N ILE A 269 10.14 6.40 9.67
CA ILE A 269 11.07 5.26 9.60
C ILE A 269 11.09 4.59 10.97
N TYR A 270 10.70 3.32 11.03
CA TYR A 270 10.85 2.52 12.23
C TYR A 270 11.71 1.30 11.95
N LYS A 271 12.89 1.24 12.57
CA LYS A 271 13.94 0.24 12.24
C LYS A 271 14.27 0.31 10.74
N LYS A 272 14.06 -0.76 10.00
CA LYS A 272 14.27 -0.84 8.54
C LYS A 272 12.99 -0.67 7.73
N SER A 273 11.87 -0.40 8.41
CA SER A 273 10.56 -0.31 7.76
C SER A 273 10.20 1.14 7.50
N VAL A 274 9.79 1.42 6.28
CA VAL A 274 9.36 2.75 5.81
C VAL A 274 8.14 2.58 4.91
N GLU A 275 7.34 3.63 4.74
CA GLU A 275 6.25 3.61 3.75
C GLU A 275 6.84 3.68 2.34
N GLY A 276 6.54 2.67 1.53
CA GLY A 276 7.04 2.61 0.15
C GLY A 276 6.32 3.55 -0.80
N PHE A 277 5.01 3.76 -0.60
CA PHE A 277 4.16 4.63 -1.43
C PHE A 277 2.93 5.13 -0.67
N GLY A 278 2.12 4.22 -0.10
CA GLY A 278 0.88 4.54 0.60
C GLY A 278 -0.36 4.56 -0.30
N ILE A 279 -0.77 3.40 -0.81
CA ILE A 279 -1.99 3.27 -1.66
C ILE A 279 -3.21 3.92 -1.01
N SER A 280 -3.35 3.86 0.32
CA SER A 280 -4.49 4.44 1.03
C SER A 280 -4.64 5.95 0.88
N PHE A 281 -3.56 6.69 0.58
CA PHE A 281 -3.66 8.11 0.18
C PHE A 281 -4.41 8.28 -1.14
N ILE A 282 -4.15 7.38 -2.09
CA ILE A 282 -4.80 7.41 -3.40
C ILE A 282 -6.27 6.97 -3.27
N GLU A 283 -6.55 5.98 -2.44
CA GLU A 283 -7.92 5.56 -2.12
C GLU A 283 -8.72 6.73 -1.54
N ALA A 284 -8.19 7.42 -0.52
CA ALA A 284 -8.83 8.60 0.07
C ALA A 284 -8.99 9.76 -0.95
N GLY A 285 -7.94 10.04 -1.70
CA GLY A 285 -7.94 11.08 -2.73
C GLY A 285 -9.01 10.86 -3.80
N SER A 286 -9.32 9.61 -4.14
CA SER A 286 -10.35 9.28 -5.12
C SER A 286 -11.77 9.73 -4.71
N TYR A 287 -12.00 9.86 -3.39
CA TYR A 287 -13.22 10.46 -2.82
C TYR A 287 -13.08 11.96 -2.56
N GLY A 288 -12.06 12.61 -3.08
CA GLY A 288 -11.85 14.04 -2.89
C GLY A 288 -11.40 14.39 -1.47
N LYS A 289 -10.63 13.51 -0.82
CA LYS A 289 -10.05 13.77 0.50
C LYS A 289 -8.58 14.11 0.33
N GLY A 290 -8.20 15.31 0.75
CA GLY A 290 -6.80 15.67 0.89
C GLY A 290 -6.14 14.86 2.01
N SER A 291 -4.82 14.76 1.97
CA SER A 291 -4.08 13.89 2.89
C SER A 291 -2.94 14.61 3.59
N ILE A 292 -2.60 14.16 4.78
CA ILE A 292 -1.34 14.50 5.46
C ILE A 292 -0.54 13.22 5.63
N GLY A 293 0.65 13.18 5.03
CA GLY A 293 1.60 12.07 5.07
C GLY A 293 2.92 12.44 5.70
N GLY A 294 3.83 11.47 5.85
CA GLY A 294 5.17 11.68 6.38
C GLY A 294 6.18 12.05 5.30
N VAL A 295 7.22 12.79 5.68
CA VAL A 295 8.34 13.15 4.77
C VAL A 295 9.34 12.00 4.58
N ALA A 296 9.26 10.95 5.39
CA ALA A 296 10.36 9.99 5.56
C ALA A 296 10.42 8.89 4.49
N GLY A 297 9.41 8.74 3.64
CA GLY A 297 9.31 7.61 2.70
C GLY A 297 8.80 7.99 1.33
N GLY A 298 8.11 7.06 0.68
CA GLY A 298 7.53 7.23 -0.66
C GLY A 298 6.20 7.96 -0.71
N GLU A 299 5.75 8.54 0.39
CA GLU A 299 4.45 9.24 0.48
C GLU A 299 4.40 10.48 -0.41
N ALA A 300 5.56 11.09 -0.71
CA ALA A 300 5.68 12.22 -1.62
C ALA A 300 5.29 11.88 -3.08
N ASP A 301 5.25 10.62 -3.46
CA ASP A 301 4.74 10.20 -4.77
C ASP A 301 3.21 10.08 -4.77
N ALA A 302 2.60 9.87 -3.59
CA ALA A 302 1.16 9.77 -3.41
C ALA A 302 0.49 11.11 -3.01
N ILE A 303 1.28 12.09 -2.54
CA ILE A 303 0.80 13.41 -2.09
C ILE A 303 1.65 14.50 -2.76
N GLU A 304 1.03 15.35 -3.57
CA GLU A 304 1.68 16.58 -4.03
C GLU A 304 1.59 17.63 -2.92
N ASN A 305 2.71 17.84 -2.21
CA ASN A 305 2.78 18.75 -1.04
C ASN A 305 2.32 20.17 -1.39
N GLY A 306 1.37 20.69 -0.62
CA GLY A 306 0.73 22.00 -0.83
C GLY A 306 -0.35 22.02 -1.95
N ARG A 307 -0.54 20.92 -2.69
CA ARG A 307 -1.52 20.86 -3.77
C ARG A 307 -2.64 19.84 -3.53
N THR A 308 -2.32 18.61 -3.13
CA THR A 308 -3.29 17.56 -2.84
C THR A 308 -3.37 17.22 -1.36
N GLY A 309 -2.49 17.80 -0.58
CA GLY A 309 -2.33 17.58 0.83
C GLY A 309 -1.01 18.17 1.34
N TYR A 310 -0.55 17.70 2.48
CA TYR A 310 0.73 18.13 3.07
C TYR A 310 1.58 16.95 3.51
N LEU A 311 2.88 17.20 3.62
CA LEU A 311 3.85 16.30 4.22
C LEU A 311 4.39 16.93 5.51
N CYS A 312 4.54 16.14 6.57
CA CYS A 312 5.06 16.60 7.88
C CYS A 312 6.03 15.56 8.46
N ASP A 313 6.81 15.96 9.46
CA ASP A 313 7.59 14.99 10.23
C ASP A 313 6.67 14.22 11.19
N GLY A 314 6.46 12.94 10.91
CA GLY A 314 5.64 12.06 11.73
C GLY A 314 6.23 11.74 13.11
N ASN A 315 7.50 12.07 13.38
CA ASN A 315 8.11 11.96 14.70
C ASN A 315 7.89 13.22 15.56
N ASP A 316 7.58 14.35 14.94
CA ASP A 316 7.38 15.61 15.60
C ASP A 316 5.89 15.92 15.76
N LEU A 317 5.42 15.89 17.01
CA LEU A 317 4.03 16.15 17.37
C LEU A 317 3.59 17.55 16.93
N ASN A 318 4.47 18.56 17.07
CA ASN A 318 4.16 19.92 16.68
C ASN A 318 4.06 20.06 15.16
N SER A 319 4.92 19.39 14.42
CA SER A 319 4.85 19.34 12.95
C SER A 319 3.52 18.76 12.46
N ILE A 320 3.02 17.70 13.09
CA ILE A 320 1.71 17.11 12.75
C ILE A 320 0.60 18.09 13.10
N TYR A 321 0.63 18.66 14.31
CA TYR A 321 -0.39 19.57 14.82
C TYR A 321 -0.56 20.80 13.92
N GLU A 322 0.53 21.53 13.67
CA GLU A 322 0.52 22.72 12.81
C GLU A 322 0.08 22.40 11.37
N THR A 323 0.48 21.22 10.85
CA THR A 323 0.07 20.81 9.52
C THR A 323 -1.44 20.53 9.45
N VAL A 324 -2.04 19.97 10.51
CA VAL A 324 -3.49 19.75 10.57
C VAL A 324 -4.23 21.10 10.67
N LEU A 325 -3.77 22.05 11.48
CA LEU A 325 -4.35 23.39 11.53
C LEU A 325 -4.31 24.08 10.16
N LYS A 326 -3.15 24.07 9.51
CA LYS A 326 -2.98 24.62 8.16
C LYS A 326 -3.89 23.97 7.14
N PHE A 327 -4.12 22.65 7.26
CA PHE A 327 -4.97 21.90 6.34
C PHE A 327 -6.43 22.37 6.40
N PHE A 328 -6.94 22.68 7.59
CA PHE A 328 -8.32 23.15 7.76
C PHE A 328 -8.50 24.67 7.68
N GLN A 329 -7.42 25.45 7.76
CA GLN A 329 -7.48 26.91 7.69
C GLN A 329 -8.17 27.39 6.41
N ASN A 330 -9.12 28.32 6.53
CA ASN A 330 -9.85 28.94 5.40
C ASN A 330 -10.50 27.90 4.47
N ASP A 331 -11.02 26.82 5.00
CA ASP A 331 -11.64 25.74 4.21
C ASP A 331 -10.73 25.09 3.16
N ASN A 332 -9.41 25.26 3.30
CA ASN A 332 -8.41 24.78 2.33
C ASN A 332 -8.53 23.27 2.04
N TYR A 333 -8.99 22.47 3.01
CA TYR A 333 -9.22 21.04 2.84
C TYR A 333 -10.14 20.70 1.66
N LYS A 334 -11.10 21.57 1.32
CA LYS A 334 -12.01 21.39 0.18
C LYS A 334 -11.25 21.48 -1.15
N ILE A 335 -10.37 22.48 -1.27
CA ILE A 335 -9.55 22.70 -2.48
C ILE A 335 -8.53 21.57 -2.64
N LEU A 336 -7.83 21.21 -1.56
CA LEU A 336 -6.88 20.11 -1.55
C LEU A 336 -7.55 18.78 -1.93
N GLY A 337 -8.77 18.54 -1.43
CA GLY A 337 -9.55 17.36 -1.76
C GLY A 337 -9.96 17.29 -3.23
N LEU A 338 -10.42 18.38 -3.82
CA LEU A 338 -10.75 18.43 -5.25
C LEU A 338 -9.53 18.13 -6.12
N ARG A 339 -8.37 18.71 -5.78
CA ARG A 339 -7.11 18.47 -6.48
C ARG A 339 -6.62 17.04 -6.29
N ALA A 340 -6.79 16.45 -5.07
CA ALA A 340 -6.47 15.07 -4.82
C ALA A 340 -7.30 14.13 -5.70
N LYS A 341 -8.60 14.39 -5.84
CA LYS A 341 -9.49 13.60 -6.71
C LYS A 341 -9.03 13.60 -8.17
N ASP A 342 -8.59 14.73 -8.68
CA ASP A 342 -8.06 14.82 -10.04
C ASP A 342 -6.72 14.10 -10.17
N PHE A 343 -5.82 14.32 -9.23
CA PHE A 343 -4.50 13.71 -9.17
C PHE A 343 -4.56 12.18 -9.15
N THR A 344 -5.54 11.58 -8.45
CA THR A 344 -5.65 10.12 -8.33
C THR A 344 -6.05 9.41 -9.61
N LYS A 345 -6.58 10.11 -10.61
CA LYS A 345 -6.96 9.52 -11.90
C LYS A 345 -5.79 8.83 -12.61
N LYS A 346 -4.57 9.36 -12.45
CA LYS A 346 -3.35 8.77 -13.05
C LYS A 346 -2.96 7.41 -12.47
N PHE A 347 -3.48 7.06 -11.28
CA PHE A 347 -3.20 5.78 -10.61
C PHE A 347 -4.26 4.70 -10.86
N LYS A 348 -5.23 4.95 -11.73
CA LYS A 348 -6.15 3.89 -12.15
C LYS A 348 -5.41 2.77 -12.87
N TRP A 349 -5.80 1.53 -12.60
CA TRP A 349 -5.17 0.37 -13.24
C TRP A 349 -5.14 0.48 -14.77
N GLU A 350 -6.15 1.06 -15.40
CA GLU A 350 -6.17 1.30 -16.85
C GLU A 350 -5.03 2.18 -17.37
N THR A 351 -4.54 3.08 -16.52
CA THR A 351 -3.38 3.94 -16.82
C THR A 351 -2.07 3.26 -16.45
N ILE A 352 -2.03 2.66 -15.26
CA ILE A 352 -0.81 2.02 -14.74
C ILE A 352 -0.40 0.81 -15.58
N ILE A 353 -1.35 -0.02 -16.04
CA ILE A 353 -1.03 -1.21 -16.82
C ILE A 353 -0.32 -0.86 -18.14
N LYS A 354 -0.64 0.27 -18.76
CA LYS A 354 0.02 0.72 -19.99
C LYS A 354 1.52 0.95 -19.81
N GLN A 355 1.94 1.38 -18.61
CA GLN A 355 3.36 1.56 -18.29
C GLN A 355 4.11 0.22 -18.24
N TYR A 356 3.49 -0.83 -17.73
CA TYR A 356 4.08 -2.18 -17.78
C TYR A 356 4.13 -2.70 -19.21
N LEU A 357 3.05 -2.54 -19.98
CA LEU A 357 2.97 -3.02 -21.36
C LEU A 357 3.94 -2.30 -22.30
N SER A 358 4.27 -1.04 -22.04
CA SER A 358 5.25 -0.30 -22.85
C SER A 358 6.70 -0.78 -22.66
N LEU A 359 6.97 -1.64 -21.67
CA LEU A 359 8.28 -2.24 -21.43
C LEU A 359 8.42 -3.64 -22.05
N ILE A 360 7.32 -4.24 -22.52
CA ILE A 360 7.26 -5.53 -23.21
C ILE A 360 7.47 -5.33 -24.70
#